data_ff78c18b8d3ed34d9446202927e15f91
#
_entry.id   ff78c18b8d3ed34d9446202927e15f91
#
_cell.length_a   1.000
_cell.length_b   1.000
_cell.length_c   1.000
_cell.angle_alpha   90.00
_cell.angle_beta   90.00
_cell.angle_gamma   90.00
#
_symmetry.space_group_name_H-M   'P 1'
#
loop_
_entity.id
_entity.type
_entity.pdbx_description
1 polymer ?
#
loop_
_entity_poly.entity_id
_entity_poly.type
_entity_poly.pdbx_seq_one_letter_code
_entity_poly.pdbx_strand_id
1 'polypeptide(L)'
;MSEKLLIVEDDKKLNDGIRLALKNDAYFFYQYRTLQEAREILKKEDITLVLLDVNLPDGNGIDFVREIRKNSQVPIILLTVNNMEVDIVTGLEAGANDYITKPFSLMVLRARVSVQLRNKEAAAKNSMELDGFEFYFDKMEFFKDGAVSYT
;
A
#
# COMPACT_ATOMS: atom_id res chain seq x y z
N MET A 1 3.45 -18.47 5.83
CA MET A 1 3.18 -17.31 6.63
C MET A 1 2.12 -16.48 6.00
N SER A 2 1.28 -15.91 6.82
CA SER A 2 0.18 -15.11 6.32
C SER A 2 0.60 -13.69 6.04
N GLU A 3 0.04 -13.11 5.00
CA GLU A 3 0.16 -11.68 4.75
C GLU A 3 -0.97 -10.99 5.51
N LYS A 4 -0.68 -9.89 6.15
CA LYS A 4 -1.67 -9.13 6.93
C LYS A 4 -2.03 -7.87 6.17
N LEU A 5 -3.24 -7.83 5.63
CA LEU A 5 -3.70 -6.69 4.84
C LEU A 5 -4.64 -5.83 5.66
N LEU A 6 -4.39 -4.53 5.65
CA LEU A 6 -5.23 -3.56 6.34
C LEU A 6 -6.04 -2.81 5.31
N ILE A 7 -7.36 -2.80 5.48
CA ILE A 7 -8.28 -2.06 4.61
C ILE A 7 -8.88 -0.93 5.45
N VAL A 8 -8.67 0.31 5.02
CA VAL A 8 -9.20 1.49 5.70
C VAL A 8 -10.13 2.20 4.73
N GLU A 9 -11.41 1.97 4.89
CA GLU A 9 -12.44 2.47 3.99
C GLU A 9 -13.73 2.61 4.79
N ASP A 10 -14.34 3.79 4.80
CA ASP A 10 -15.52 4.02 5.63
C ASP A 10 -16.82 3.51 5.00
N ASP A 11 -16.85 3.27 3.69
CA ASP A 11 -18.00 2.62 3.06
C ASP A 11 -17.95 1.13 3.36
N LYS A 12 -18.86 0.68 4.22
CA LYS A 12 -18.84 -0.70 4.68
C LYS A 12 -18.97 -1.70 3.53
N LYS A 13 -19.85 -1.43 2.57
CA LYS A 13 -20.04 -2.34 1.44
C LYS A 13 -18.77 -2.46 0.61
N LEU A 14 -18.12 -1.35 0.33
CA LEU A 14 -16.89 -1.36 -0.44
C LEU A 14 -15.78 -2.06 0.35
N ASN A 15 -15.66 -1.77 1.64
CA ASN A 15 -14.68 -2.40 2.50
C ASN A 15 -14.83 -3.93 2.45
N ASP A 16 -16.06 -4.41 2.65
CA ASP A 16 -16.35 -5.85 2.61
C ASP A 16 -16.12 -6.43 1.22
N GLY A 17 -16.47 -5.69 0.18
CA GLY A 17 -16.28 -6.12 -1.20
C GLY A 17 -14.81 -6.28 -1.54
N ILE A 18 -13.98 -5.37 -1.07
CA ILE A 18 -12.52 -5.46 -1.26
C ILE A 18 -12.00 -6.74 -0.60
N ARG A 19 -12.41 -6.99 0.63
CA ARG A 19 -11.97 -8.18 1.34
C ARG A 19 -12.36 -9.45 0.59
N LEU A 20 -13.60 -9.51 0.11
CA LEU A 20 -14.07 -10.68 -0.63
C LEU A 20 -13.28 -10.87 -1.94
N ALA A 21 -13.00 -9.77 -2.64
CA ALA A 21 -12.27 -9.85 -3.90
C ALA A 21 -10.84 -10.32 -3.71
N LEU A 22 -10.23 -9.98 -2.57
CA LEU A 22 -8.85 -10.33 -2.29
C LEU A 22 -8.70 -11.64 -1.52
N LYS A 23 -9.80 -12.26 -1.12
CA LYS A 23 -9.77 -13.44 -0.26
C LYS A 23 -8.78 -14.49 -0.78
N ASN A 24 -7.94 -14.97 0.14
CA ASN A 24 -6.91 -15.93 -0.18
C ASN A 24 -6.51 -16.58 1.13
N ASP A 25 -6.22 -17.87 1.11
CA ASP A 25 -5.88 -18.60 2.32
C ASP A 25 -4.64 -18.04 3.02
N ALA A 26 -3.77 -17.38 2.26
CA ALA A 26 -2.55 -16.81 2.82
C ALA A 26 -2.73 -15.39 3.35
N TYR A 27 -3.94 -14.82 3.23
CA TYR A 27 -4.17 -13.43 3.64
C TYR A 27 -5.05 -13.36 4.88
N PHE A 28 -4.67 -12.52 5.82
CA PHE A 28 -5.46 -12.19 6.99
C PHE A 28 -5.81 -10.71 6.89
N PHE A 29 -7.10 -10.36 7.10
CA PHE A 29 -7.59 -9.01 6.86
C PHE A 29 -7.94 -8.30 8.15
N TYR A 30 -7.51 -7.04 8.25
CA TYR A 30 -7.98 -6.10 9.25
C TYR A 30 -8.80 -5.05 8.52
N GLN A 31 -10.06 -4.88 8.90
CA GLN A 31 -10.98 -3.96 8.23
C GLN A 31 -11.39 -2.88 9.19
N TYR A 32 -11.02 -1.65 8.87
CA TYR A 32 -11.37 -0.51 9.72
C TYR A 32 -11.91 0.62 8.87
N ARG A 33 -12.53 1.60 9.51
CA ARG A 33 -13.26 2.64 8.82
C ARG A 33 -12.73 4.04 9.12
N THR A 34 -11.77 4.17 10.02
CA THR A 34 -11.22 5.47 10.42
C THR A 34 -9.71 5.41 10.49
N LEU A 35 -9.08 6.58 10.42
CA LEU A 35 -7.64 6.68 10.56
C LEU A 35 -7.18 6.34 11.97
N GLN A 36 -8.00 6.67 12.96
CA GLN A 36 -7.63 6.37 14.34
C GLN A 36 -7.52 4.86 14.56
N GLU A 37 -8.48 4.11 14.05
CA GLU A 37 -8.43 2.65 14.16
C GLU A 37 -7.23 2.09 13.40
N ALA A 38 -6.96 2.64 12.21
CA ALA A 38 -5.82 2.21 11.42
C ALA A 38 -4.50 2.47 12.14
N ARG A 39 -4.41 3.64 12.77
CA ARG A 39 -3.20 4.01 13.52
C ARG A 39 -2.95 3.03 14.65
N GLU A 40 -4.02 2.63 15.35
CA GLU A 40 -3.89 1.69 16.45
C GLU A 40 -3.40 0.32 15.99
N ILE A 41 -3.99 -0.21 14.91
CA ILE A 41 -3.60 -1.54 14.46
C ILE A 41 -2.20 -1.55 13.87
N LEU A 42 -1.77 -0.46 13.23
CA LEU A 42 -0.42 -0.38 12.69
C LEU A 42 0.64 -0.42 13.78
N LYS A 43 0.29 0.00 15.01
CA LYS A 43 1.20 -0.09 16.14
C LYS A 43 1.27 -1.49 16.73
N LYS A 44 0.19 -2.27 16.60
CA LYS A 44 0.09 -3.56 17.26
C LYS A 44 0.47 -4.72 16.37
N GLU A 45 0.22 -4.63 15.08
CA GLU A 45 0.41 -5.75 14.17
C GLU A 45 1.41 -5.40 13.08
N ASP A 46 2.07 -6.42 12.58
CA ASP A 46 3.04 -6.26 11.50
C ASP A 46 2.29 -6.32 10.17
N ILE A 47 1.69 -5.22 9.78
CA ILE A 47 0.87 -5.14 8.58
C ILE A 47 1.76 -5.22 7.35
N THR A 48 1.37 -6.03 6.38
CA THR A 48 2.12 -6.28 5.17
C THR A 48 1.77 -5.32 4.04
N LEU A 49 0.53 -4.86 4.01
CA LEU A 49 0.05 -3.96 2.96
C LEU A 49 -1.16 -3.19 3.44
N VAL A 50 -1.25 -1.92 3.08
CA VAL A 50 -2.36 -1.05 3.48
C VAL A 50 -3.12 -0.60 2.24
N LEU A 51 -4.45 -0.77 2.27
CA LEU A 51 -5.36 -0.21 1.28
C LEU A 51 -6.09 0.92 1.99
N LEU A 52 -5.93 2.15 1.51
CA LEU A 52 -6.30 3.33 2.27
C LEU A 52 -7.08 4.31 1.42
N ASP A 53 -8.30 4.63 1.84
CA ASP A 53 -9.08 5.67 1.19
C ASP A 53 -8.50 7.03 1.57
N VAL A 54 -8.53 7.97 0.65
CA VAL A 54 -8.07 9.33 0.90
C VAL A 54 -9.07 10.10 1.77
N ASN A 55 -10.37 9.90 1.52
CA ASN A 55 -11.40 10.68 2.21
C ASN A 55 -12.03 9.85 3.32
N LEU A 56 -11.61 10.09 4.53
CA LEU A 56 -12.10 9.34 5.69
C LEU A 56 -12.78 10.30 6.68
N PRO A 57 -13.65 9.79 7.56
CA PRO A 57 -14.40 10.66 8.47
C PRO A 57 -13.53 11.50 9.38
N ASP A 58 -12.36 10.98 9.77
CA ASP A 58 -11.51 11.67 10.73
C ASP A 58 -10.20 12.17 10.13
N GLY A 59 -10.12 12.30 8.80
CA GLY A 59 -8.96 12.94 8.22
C GLY A 59 -8.68 12.55 6.78
N ASN A 60 -7.52 12.98 6.31
CA ASN A 60 -7.09 12.79 4.92
C ASN A 60 -6.07 11.67 4.85
N GLY A 61 -6.34 10.70 3.96
CA GLY A 61 -5.46 9.53 3.81
C GLY A 61 -4.06 9.89 3.33
N ILE A 62 -3.92 10.94 2.52
CA ILE A 62 -2.58 11.33 2.03
C ILE A 62 -1.73 11.84 3.19
N ASP A 63 -2.33 12.60 4.09
CA ASP A 63 -1.61 13.04 5.29
C ASP A 63 -1.22 11.84 6.14
N PHE A 64 -2.08 10.83 6.18
CA PHE A 64 -1.79 9.61 6.93
C PHE A 64 -0.63 8.83 6.30
N VAL A 65 -0.53 8.83 4.97
CA VAL A 65 0.64 8.22 4.30
C VAL A 65 1.92 8.87 4.80
N ARG A 66 1.94 10.21 4.88
CA ARG A 66 3.11 10.93 5.38
C ARG A 66 3.43 10.53 6.82
N GLU A 67 2.40 10.37 7.63
CA GLU A 67 2.57 9.94 9.01
C GLU A 67 3.18 8.54 9.08
N ILE A 68 2.66 7.60 8.30
CA ILE A 68 3.18 6.23 8.27
C ILE A 68 4.65 6.22 7.82
N ARG A 69 4.98 7.04 6.83
CA ARG A 69 6.32 7.02 6.25
C ARG A 69 7.40 7.53 7.19
N LYS A 70 7.03 8.16 8.29
CA LYS A 70 8.01 8.55 9.30
C LYS A 70 8.66 7.34 9.95
N ASN A 71 7.94 6.22 10.02
CA ASN A 71 8.42 5.05 10.75
C ASN A 71 8.34 3.74 9.97
N SER A 72 7.77 3.72 8.76
CA SER A 72 7.52 2.45 8.08
C SER A 72 7.55 2.61 6.57
N GLN A 73 7.99 1.56 5.89
CA GLN A 73 7.97 1.48 4.44
C GLN A 73 6.94 0.48 3.96
N VAL A 74 5.91 0.20 4.77
CA VAL A 74 4.87 -0.74 4.40
C VAL A 74 4.22 -0.30 3.09
N PRO A 75 3.99 -1.21 2.14
CA PRO A 75 3.31 -0.86 0.88
C PRO A 75 1.93 -0.27 1.14
N ILE A 76 1.62 0.83 0.47
CA ILE A 76 0.33 1.52 0.61
C ILE A 76 -0.25 1.76 -0.77
N ILE A 77 -1.49 1.34 -0.96
CA ILE A 77 -2.27 1.64 -2.16
C ILE A 77 -3.40 2.58 -1.75
N LEU A 78 -3.42 3.77 -2.34
CA LEU A 78 -4.50 4.73 -2.08
C LEU A 78 -5.70 4.46 -2.97
N LEU A 79 -6.89 4.54 -2.40
CA LEU A 79 -8.15 4.33 -3.09
C LEU A 79 -9.00 5.58 -2.93
N THR A 80 -9.48 6.17 -4.03
CA THR A 80 -10.22 7.42 -3.87
C THR A 80 -10.98 7.79 -5.13
N VAL A 81 -11.99 8.66 -4.97
CA VAL A 81 -12.69 9.24 -6.11
C VAL A 81 -11.90 10.39 -6.75
N ASN A 82 -10.84 10.87 -6.11
CA ASN A 82 -10.05 11.97 -6.64
C ASN A 82 -9.21 11.49 -7.80
N ASN A 83 -9.58 11.87 -9.02
CA ASN A 83 -8.88 11.41 -10.22
C ASN A 83 -8.11 12.51 -10.93
N MET A 84 -7.92 13.65 -10.29
CA MET A 84 -7.11 14.72 -10.88
C MET A 84 -5.65 14.35 -10.83
N GLU A 85 -4.92 14.67 -11.87
CA GLU A 85 -3.52 14.35 -11.96
C GLU A 85 -2.73 14.87 -10.77
N VAL A 86 -3.02 16.11 -10.33
CA VAL A 86 -2.31 16.70 -9.22
C VAL A 86 -2.53 15.92 -7.93
N ASP A 87 -3.72 15.36 -7.74
CA ASP A 87 -4.03 14.57 -6.55
C ASP A 87 -3.27 13.25 -6.56
N ILE A 88 -3.19 12.63 -7.74
CA ILE A 88 -2.46 11.38 -7.90
C ILE A 88 -0.98 11.60 -7.61
N VAL A 89 -0.40 12.65 -8.18
CA VAL A 89 1.00 12.98 -7.96
C VAL A 89 1.26 13.26 -6.48
N THR A 90 0.38 14.03 -5.84
CA THR A 90 0.53 14.35 -4.43
C THR A 90 0.54 13.09 -3.57
N GLY A 91 -0.37 12.15 -3.87
CA GLY A 91 -0.43 10.89 -3.11
C GLY A 91 0.83 10.07 -3.27
N LEU A 92 1.32 9.95 -4.50
CA LEU A 92 2.52 9.18 -4.77
C LEU A 92 3.75 9.84 -4.16
N GLU A 93 3.84 11.16 -4.25
CA GLU A 93 4.97 11.89 -3.66
C GLU A 93 4.96 11.83 -2.14
N ALA A 94 3.78 11.68 -1.53
CA ALA A 94 3.69 11.51 -0.08
C ALA A 94 4.27 10.16 0.36
N GLY A 95 4.40 9.23 -0.57
CA GLY A 95 5.03 7.94 -0.29
C GLY A 95 4.15 6.73 -0.57
N ALA A 96 2.96 6.91 -1.18
CA ALA A 96 2.14 5.77 -1.55
C ALA A 96 2.80 5.01 -2.71
N ASN A 97 2.59 3.70 -2.73
CA ASN A 97 3.17 2.85 -3.76
C ASN A 97 2.29 2.78 -4.99
N ASP A 98 1.00 3.05 -4.85
CA ASP A 98 0.08 3.02 -5.97
C ASP A 98 -1.13 3.88 -5.63
N TYR A 99 -1.92 4.22 -6.65
CA TYR A 99 -3.07 5.11 -6.49
C TYR A 99 -4.15 4.63 -7.45
N ILE A 100 -5.29 4.22 -6.93
CA ILE A 100 -6.37 3.68 -7.74
C ILE A 100 -7.61 4.54 -7.55
N THR A 101 -8.18 5.03 -8.66
CA THR A 101 -9.36 5.89 -8.59
C THR A 101 -10.64 5.06 -8.65
N LYS A 102 -11.65 5.48 -7.89
CA LYS A 102 -12.97 4.86 -7.90
C LYS A 102 -13.82 5.47 -9.03
N PRO A 103 -14.66 4.71 -9.70
CA PRO A 103 -14.86 3.27 -9.50
C PRO A 103 -13.73 2.47 -10.14
N PHE A 104 -13.37 1.35 -9.55
CA PHE A 104 -12.30 0.52 -10.09
C PHE A 104 -12.73 -0.93 -10.18
N SER A 105 -12.01 -1.67 -11.02
CA SER A 105 -12.24 -3.09 -11.16
C SER A 105 -11.60 -3.83 -9.97
N LEU A 106 -12.35 -4.71 -9.34
CA LEU A 106 -11.80 -5.52 -8.26
C LEU A 106 -10.71 -6.45 -8.77
N MET A 107 -10.78 -6.87 -10.04
CA MET A 107 -9.72 -7.67 -10.63
C MET A 107 -8.42 -6.88 -10.78
N VAL A 108 -8.53 -5.61 -11.15
CA VAL A 108 -7.36 -4.73 -11.25
C VAL A 108 -6.76 -4.51 -9.86
N LEU A 109 -7.62 -4.29 -8.87
CA LEU A 109 -7.14 -4.12 -7.50
C LEU A 109 -6.37 -5.36 -7.04
N ARG A 110 -6.93 -6.54 -7.31
CA ARG A 110 -6.27 -7.79 -6.95
C ARG A 110 -4.89 -7.90 -7.60
N ALA A 111 -4.79 -7.54 -8.88
CA ALA A 111 -3.51 -7.59 -9.59
C ALA A 111 -2.50 -6.62 -8.96
N ARG A 112 -2.95 -5.42 -8.60
CA ARG A 112 -2.04 -4.42 -8.02
C ARG A 112 -1.58 -4.81 -6.63
N VAL A 113 -2.45 -5.43 -5.84
CA VAL A 113 -2.07 -5.96 -4.53
C VAL A 113 -0.99 -7.03 -4.71
N SER A 114 -1.19 -7.94 -5.66
CA SER A 114 -0.21 -8.99 -5.93
C SER A 114 1.15 -8.42 -6.32
N VAL A 115 1.15 -7.36 -7.15
CA VAL A 115 2.39 -6.71 -7.55
C VAL A 115 3.12 -6.14 -6.33
N GLN A 116 2.39 -5.46 -5.44
CA GLN A 116 3.04 -4.86 -4.28
C GLN A 116 3.59 -5.90 -3.32
N LEU A 117 2.90 -7.01 -3.15
CA LEU A 117 3.40 -8.08 -2.29
C LEU A 117 4.64 -8.75 -2.89
N ARG A 118 4.67 -8.95 -4.21
CA ARG A 118 5.87 -9.49 -4.87
C ARG A 118 7.04 -8.53 -4.76
N ASN A 119 6.81 -7.24 -4.94
CA ASN A 119 7.87 -6.25 -4.84
C ASN A 119 8.45 -6.21 -3.44
N LYS A 120 7.60 -6.35 -2.43
CA LYS A 120 8.05 -6.38 -1.05
C LYS A 120 8.94 -7.59 -0.81
N GLU A 121 8.55 -8.76 -1.29
CA GLU A 121 9.34 -9.98 -1.15
C GLU A 121 10.66 -9.88 -1.90
N ALA A 122 10.63 -9.34 -3.11
CA ALA A 122 11.84 -9.18 -3.90
C ALA A 122 12.82 -8.22 -3.22
N ALA A 123 12.32 -7.13 -2.66
CA ALA A 123 13.17 -6.17 -1.96
C ALA A 123 13.82 -6.81 -0.73
N ALA A 124 13.05 -7.59 0.03
CA ALA A 124 13.59 -8.28 1.19
C ALA A 124 14.66 -9.30 0.79
N LYS A 125 14.39 -10.05 -0.29
CA LYS A 125 15.34 -11.03 -0.78
C LYS A 125 16.62 -10.37 -1.28
N ASN A 126 16.50 -9.28 -2.01
CA ASN A 126 17.66 -8.55 -2.51
C ASN A 126 18.49 -7.98 -1.37
N SER A 127 17.85 -7.48 -0.33
CA SER A 127 18.55 -7.00 0.84
C SER A 127 19.36 -8.10 1.50
N MET A 128 18.78 -9.27 1.61
CA MET A 128 19.50 -10.40 2.20
C MET A 128 20.69 -10.80 1.36
N GLU A 129 20.56 -10.78 0.05
CA GLU A 129 21.67 -11.09 -0.84
C GLU A 129 22.76 -10.05 -0.75
N LEU A 130 22.39 -8.80 -0.66
CA LEU A 130 23.37 -7.71 -0.60
C LEU A 130 24.14 -7.72 0.71
N ASP A 131 23.54 -8.22 1.79
CA ASP A 131 24.26 -8.36 3.03
C ASP A 131 25.47 -9.26 2.89
N GLY A 132 25.43 -10.19 1.98
CA GLY A 132 26.54 -11.07 1.75
C GLY A 132 27.55 -10.57 0.76
N PHE A 133 27.25 -9.46 0.03
CA PHE A 133 28.13 -9.03 -0.98
C PHE A 133 28.34 -7.62 -0.77
N GLU A 134 28.87 -7.01 -0.64
CA GLU A 134 28.99 -5.76 -0.55
C GLU A 134 28.81 -5.04 -1.72
N PHE A 135 28.15 -5.21 -2.57
CA PHE A 135 28.12 -4.37 -3.63
C PHE A 135 26.80 -3.97 -3.94
N TYR A 136 26.61 -3.15 -4.66
CA TYR A 136 25.65 -2.61 -4.94
C TYR A 136 25.43 -2.28 -6.08
N PHE A 137 24.85 -2.35 -6.74
CA PHE A 137 24.66 -1.93 -7.81
C PHE A 137 23.89 -0.86 -7.96
N ASP A 138 24.01 -0.29 -8.40
CA ASP A 138 23.56 0.59 -8.47
C ASP A 138 22.69 1.01 -8.62
N LYS A 139 22.53 0.90 -8.44
CA LYS A 139 21.66 1.13 -8.35
C LYS A 139 20.89 1.55 -8.94
N MET A 140 20.96 1.21 -9.61
CA MET A 140 20.36 1.51 -10.06
C MET A 140 19.67 2.01 -10.33
N GLU A 141 19.74 2.03 -10.49
CA GLU A 141 19.13 2.46 -10.74
C GLU A 141 18.46 2.59 -11.16
N PHE A 142 18.57 2.35 -11.45
CA PHE A 142 17.88 2.48 -11.70
C PHE A 142 17.11 2.45 -11.66
N PHE A 143 17.08 2.32 -11.85
CA PHE A 143 16.27 2.57 -11.69
C PHE A 143 15.79 2.86 -11.52
N LYS A 144 16.06 2.78 -11.70
CA LYS A 144 15.55 3.27 -11.58
C LYS A 144 14.96 3.38 -11.61
N ASP A 145 15.12 3.13 -11.71
CA ASP A 145 14.50 3.41 -11.73
C ASP A 145 13.84 3.30 -11.58
N GLY A 146 14.00 2.86 -11.61
CA GLY A 146 13.18 2.99 -11.46
C GLY A 146 12.65 2.89 -11.20
N ALA A 147 12.78 2.73 -11.30
CA ALA A 147 12.16 3.03 -11.08
C ALA A 147 11.71 3.21 -11.22
N VAL A 148 11.62 3.08 -11.42
CA VAL A 148 11.14 3.61 -11.57
C VAL A 148 10.52 3.63 -12.05
N SER A 149 10.18 3.54 -12.24
CA SER A 149 9.53 3.87 -12.57
C SER A 149 8.89 3.81 -12.72
N TYR A 150 8.40 3.69 -12.81
CA TYR A 150 7.75 3.96 -12.91
C TYR A 150 7.02 3.94 -12.95
N THR A 151 6.79 3.74 -12.91
CA THR A 151 6.21 4.07 -12.95
C THR A 151 5.92 4.20 -12.99
#